data_cbb08e9ec30b7f3419e0a0bfeb77f041
#
_entry.id   cbb08e9ec30b7f3419e0a0bfeb77f041
#
_cell.length_a   1.000
_cell.length_b   1.000
_cell.length_c   1.000
_cell.angle_alpha   90.00
_cell.angle_beta   90.00
_cell.angle_gamma   90.00
#
_symmetry.space_group_name_H-M   'P 1'
#
loop_
_entity.id
_entity.type
_entity.pdbx_description
1 polymer ?
#
loop_
_entity_poly.entity_id
_entity_poly.type
_entity_poly.pdbx_seq_one_letter_code
_entity_poly.pdbx_strand_id
1 'polypeptide(L)'
;MSHFTRLALVLVLVPSAGIAQQSSLTAPPADSPQAICTDRPSKATSACTVPQGSFQLETDLINWTRLDVDGVHSDVILYTNPTFKYGLTNSIDVEASITPFETMRTRDASGVSTIRGIGDLYLRVKERVTASDARAQFALIPYIKLPTAKAGIGNRALEGGLVGTGVFTLPAGFSLTLTPEIDDLENAALDGHHAQLVGAMNLSDAISSKVTVNAELWTAQNYDPSGTVRQYSIDTAVAYGPSPNVQFDAGANLGLNHGTPGVQLYIGAARRF
;
A
#
# COMPACT_ATOMS: atom_id res chain seq x y z
N MET A 1 -14.73 -17.34 -44.33
CA MET A 1 -15.80 -17.85 -43.47
C MET A 1 -15.14 -18.30 -42.19
N SER A 2 -15.15 -17.45 -41.18
CA SER A 2 -14.54 -17.73 -39.86
C SER A 2 -15.61 -17.52 -38.79
N HIS A 3 -15.95 -18.56 -38.08
CA HIS A 3 -16.91 -18.58 -36.99
C HIS A 3 -16.26 -18.00 -35.71
N PHE A 4 -16.71 -16.83 -35.28
CA PHE A 4 -16.44 -16.35 -33.94
C PHE A 4 -17.44 -16.97 -32.97
N THR A 5 -16.95 -17.85 -32.12
CA THR A 5 -17.72 -18.43 -31.01
C THR A 5 -17.78 -17.41 -29.87
N ARG A 6 -18.93 -16.85 -29.60
CA ARG A 6 -19.18 -15.98 -28.46
C ARG A 6 -19.35 -16.85 -27.20
N LEU A 7 -18.46 -16.71 -26.24
CA LEU A 7 -18.61 -17.29 -24.93
C LEU A 7 -19.57 -16.41 -24.12
N ALA A 8 -20.78 -16.84 -23.92
CA ALA A 8 -21.76 -16.19 -23.07
C ALA A 8 -21.56 -16.68 -21.63
N LEU A 9 -21.13 -15.77 -20.75
CA LEU A 9 -21.10 -16.01 -19.31
C LEU A 9 -22.52 -15.91 -18.77
N VAL A 10 -23.13 -17.07 -18.45
CA VAL A 10 -24.45 -17.15 -17.83
C VAL A 10 -24.28 -17.01 -16.31
N LEU A 11 -24.64 -15.84 -15.78
CA LEU A 11 -24.76 -15.60 -14.35
C LEU A 11 -26.07 -16.23 -13.86
N VAL A 12 -25.99 -17.36 -13.16
CA VAL A 12 -27.16 -17.99 -12.53
C VAL A 12 -27.40 -17.29 -11.19
N LEU A 13 -28.42 -16.44 -11.16
CA LEU A 13 -28.99 -15.88 -9.92
C LEU A 13 -29.93 -16.91 -9.30
N VAL A 14 -29.53 -17.51 -8.19
CA VAL A 14 -30.38 -18.31 -7.34
C VAL A 14 -31.04 -17.40 -6.29
N PRO A 15 -32.37 -17.24 -6.26
CA PRO A 15 -33.01 -16.48 -5.19
C PRO A 15 -33.14 -17.38 -3.95
N SER A 16 -32.30 -17.19 -2.95
CA SER A 16 -32.55 -17.74 -1.61
C SER A 16 -33.42 -16.77 -0.83
N ALA A 17 -34.68 -17.14 -0.65
CA ALA A 17 -35.56 -16.50 0.32
C ALA A 17 -35.06 -16.83 1.73
N GLY A 18 -34.23 -15.96 2.31
CA GLY A 18 -33.76 -16.02 3.69
C GLY A 18 -34.52 -15.01 4.53
N ILE A 19 -35.18 -15.50 5.55
CA ILE A 19 -35.90 -14.79 6.61
C ILE A 19 -35.03 -13.65 7.15
N ALA A 20 -35.50 -12.41 7.02
CA ALA A 20 -34.87 -11.24 7.59
C ALA A 20 -34.95 -11.32 9.13
N GLN A 21 -33.95 -11.88 9.76
CA GLN A 21 -33.70 -11.70 11.18
C GLN A 21 -33.09 -10.30 11.32
N GLN A 22 -33.89 -9.35 11.78
CA GLN A 22 -33.41 -8.05 12.22
C GLN A 22 -32.48 -8.25 13.42
N SER A 23 -31.20 -8.47 13.14
CA SER A 23 -30.17 -8.30 14.15
C SER A 23 -30.08 -6.81 14.44
N SER A 24 -30.59 -6.40 15.58
CA SER A 24 -30.32 -5.11 16.16
C SER A 24 -28.80 -4.98 16.29
N LEU A 25 -28.19 -4.18 15.43
CA LEU A 25 -26.81 -3.76 15.56
C LEU A 25 -26.72 -2.89 16.82
N THR A 26 -26.60 -3.52 17.99
CA THR A 26 -26.13 -2.84 19.18
C THR A 26 -24.69 -2.45 18.89
N ALA A 27 -24.41 -1.15 18.95
CA ALA A 27 -23.04 -0.64 18.92
C ALA A 27 -22.19 -1.48 19.90
N PRO A 28 -20.96 -1.85 19.52
CA PRO A 28 -20.07 -2.56 20.43
C PRO A 28 -19.97 -1.78 21.74
N PRO A 29 -19.85 -2.45 22.90
CA PRO A 29 -19.62 -1.76 24.16
C PRO A 29 -18.46 -0.79 24.04
N ALA A 30 -18.55 0.41 24.63
CA ALA A 30 -17.53 1.46 24.58
C ALA A 30 -16.13 1.00 25.05
N ASP A 31 -16.04 -0.13 25.73
CA ASP A 31 -14.80 -0.74 26.25
C ASP A 31 -14.23 -1.86 25.37
N SER A 32 -14.78 -2.14 24.19
CA SER A 32 -14.17 -3.11 23.29
C SER A 32 -12.92 -2.49 22.65
N PRO A 33 -11.71 -3.11 22.77
CA PRO A 33 -10.52 -2.59 22.14
C PRO A 33 -10.75 -2.46 20.63
N GLN A 34 -10.67 -1.24 20.11
CA GLN A 34 -10.76 -0.99 18.67
C GLN A 34 -9.67 -1.82 17.97
N ALA A 35 -10.03 -2.58 16.93
CA ALA A 35 -9.04 -3.32 16.16
C ALA A 35 -7.97 -2.38 15.59
N ILE A 36 -6.74 -2.91 15.49
CA ILE A 36 -5.66 -2.17 14.85
C ILE A 36 -6.10 -1.80 13.43
N CYS A 37 -5.86 -0.55 13.05
CA CYS A 37 -6.03 -0.09 11.71
C CYS A 37 -4.66 0.21 11.10
N THR A 38 -4.33 -0.47 10.02
CA THR A 38 -3.02 -0.42 9.37
C THR A 38 -3.13 0.15 7.97
N ASP A 39 -2.02 0.65 7.44
CA ASP A 39 -1.87 0.96 6.01
C ASP A 39 -1.45 -0.28 5.20
N ARG A 40 -1.16 -1.38 5.89
CA ARG A 40 -0.85 -2.69 5.32
C ARG A 40 -2.11 -3.54 5.15
N PRO A 41 -2.11 -4.52 4.22
CA PRO A 41 -1.01 -4.96 3.34
C PRO A 41 -0.97 -4.27 1.97
N SER A 42 -1.99 -3.50 1.59
CA SER A 42 -2.17 -2.90 0.26
C SER A 42 -1.26 -1.69 0.02
N LYS A 43 -1.08 -1.29 -1.23
CA LYS A 43 -0.50 0.03 -1.58
C LYS A 43 -1.50 1.15 -1.29
N ALA A 44 -2.80 0.87 -1.39
CA ALA A 44 -3.83 1.80 -0.94
C ALA A 44 -3.74 1.98 0.58
N THR A 45 -3.72 3.22 1.01
CA THR A 45 -3.54 3.65 2.40
C THR A 45 -4.88 3.80 3.10
N SER A 46 -5.01 3.38 4.36
CA SER A 46 -6.22 3.55 5.15
C SER A 46 -6.46 5.02 5.54
N ALA A 47 -7.71 5.38 5.81
CA ALA A 47 -8.06 6.72 6.31
C ALA A 47 -8.04 6.82 7.85
N CYS A 48 -7.80 5.73 8.57
CA CYS A 48 -7.75 5.74 10.02
C CYS A 48 -6.40 6.22 10.55
N THR A 49 -6.42 6.80 11.74
CA THR A 49 -5.24 7.27 12.47
C THR A 49 -4.99 6.43 13.71
N VAL A 50 -3.75 6.38 14.15
CA VAL A 50 -3.39 5.75 15.43
C VAL A 50 -4.07 6.51 16.58
N PRO A 51 -4.72 5.83 17.55
CA PRO A 51 -5.34 6.49 18.68
C PRO A 51 -4.36 7.38 19.45
N GLN A 52 -4.85 8.50 19.97
CA GLN A 52 -4.04 9.45 20.74
C GLN A 52 -3.22 8.77 21.84
N GLY A 53 -1.93 9.08 21.90
CA GLY A 53 -1.00 8.56 22.91
C GLY A 53 -0.52 7.13 22.66
N SER A 54 -1.00 6.46 21.60
CA SER A 54 -0.58 5.11 21.24
C SER A 54 0.57 5.13 20.22
N PHE A 55 1.42 4.10 20.26
CA PHE A 55 2.39 3.79 19.21
C PHE A 55 1.92 2.63 18.36
N GLN A 56 2.26 2.65 17.08
CA GLN A 56 2.05 1.55 16.16
C GLN A 56 3.30 1.35 15.31
N LEU A 57 3.70 0.10 15.15
CA LEU A 57 4.75 -0.32 14.23
C LEU A 57 4.13 -1.16 13.13
N GLU A 58 4.40 -0.81 11.89
CA GLU A 58 4.06 -1.59 10.70
C GLU A 58 5.35 -1.90 9.95
N THR A 59 5.56 -3.13 9.48
CA THR A 59 6.78 -3.46 8.77
C THR A 59 6.59 -4.64 7.82
N ASP A 60 7.26 -4.61 6.67
CA ASP A 60 7.64 -5.85 6.02
C ASP A 60 8.61 -6.61 6.93
N LEU A 61 8.45 -7.90 7.04
CA LEU A 61 9.47 -8.79 7.59
C LEU A 61 10.46 -9.18 6.50
N ILE A 62 9.96 -9.36 5.29
CA ILE A 62 10.73 -9.47 4.05
C ILE A 62 9.86 -9.00 2.88
N ASN A 63 10.49 -8.31 1.92
CA ASN A 63 9.86 -7.89 0.68
C ASN A 63 10.87 -8.11 -0.46
N TRP A 64 10.50 -8.93 -1.43
CA TRP A 64 11.30 -9.21 -2.61
C TRP A 64 10.59 -8.68 -3.85
N THR A 65 11.33 -7.91 -4.65
CA THR A 65 10.85 -7.33 -5.91
C THR A 65 11.77 -7.72 -7.03
N ARG A 66 11.19 -8.17 -8.15
CA ARG A 66 11.92 -8.44 -9.38
C ARG A 66 11.48 -7.50 -10.49
N LEU A 67 12.48 -6.87 -11.11
CA LEU A 67 12.32 -6.03 -12.29
C LEU A 67 13.18 -6.58 -13.43
N ASP A 68 12.57 -6.76 -14.59
CA ASP A 68 13.22 -7.21 -15.82
C ASP A 68 12.94 -6.18 -16.92
N VAL A 69 13.96 -5.38 -17.31
CA VAL A 69 13.86 -4.33 -18.33
C VAL A 69 15.07 -4.38 -19.24
N ASP A 70 14.87 -4.46 -20.54
CA ASP A 70 15.90 -4.34 -21.59
C ASP A 70 17.13 -5.24 -21.37
N GLY A 71 16.91 -6.48 -20.91
CA GLY A 71 17.97 -7.45 -20.62
C GLY A 71 18.70 -7.22 -19.31
N VAL A 72 18.26 -6.24 -18.51
CA VAL A 72 18.72 -6.02 -17.13
C VAL A 72 17.74 -6.68 -16.18
N HIS A 73 18.24 -7.57 -15.32
CA HIS A 73 17.47 -8.26 -14.29
C HIS A 73 17.87 -7.72 -12.92
N SER A 74 16.93 -7.16 -12.19
CA SER A 74 17.17 -6.62 -10.86
C SER A 74 16.30 -7.32 -9.82
N ASP A 75 16.93 -7.84 -8.76
CA ASP A 75 16.29 -8.35 -7.56
C ASP A 75 16.55 -7.38 -6.40
N VAL A 76 15.50 -6.82 -5.81
CA VAL A 76 15.57 -5.98 -4.61
C VAL A 76 14.97 -6.75 -3.44
N ILE A 77 15.68 -6.81 -2.33
CA ILE A 77 15.18 -7.42 -1.09
C ILE A 77 15.29 -6.40 0.03
N LEU A 78 14.15 -6.03 0.60
CA LEU A 78 14.06 -5.31 1.85
C LEU A 78 13.94 -6.35 2.97
N TYR A 79 14.88 -6.34 3.92
CA TYR A 79 14.86 -7.30 5.03
C TYR A 79 13.94 -6.87 6.15
N THR A 80 13.75 -5.57 6.32
CA THR A 80 12.65 -4.95 7.05
C THR A 80 12.37 -3.59 6.42
N ASN A 81 11.16 -3.07 6.63
CA ASN A 81 10.77 -1.75 6.17
C ASN A 81 9.81 -1.11 7.17
N PRO A 82 10.30 -0.81 8.41
CA PRO A 82 9.46 -0.33 9.49
C PRO A 82 8.92 1.08 9.23
N THR A 83 7.64 1.24 9.53
CA THR A 83 6.96 2.53 9.71
C THR A 83 6.54 2.63 11.16
N PHE A 84 7.10 3.61 11.87
CA PHE A 84 6.71 3.98 13.23
C PHE A 84 5.65 5.05 13.17
N LYS A 85 4.54 4.86 13.88
CA LYS A 85 3.42 5.79 13.94
C LYS A 85 3.12 6.17 15.38
N TYR A 86 2.77 7.43 15.60
CA TYR A 86 2.36 7.92 16.91
C TYR A 86 1.11 8.82 16.80
N GLY A 87 0.07 8.49 17.53
CA GLY A 87 -1.17 9.27 17.58
C GLY A 87 -0.99 10.56 18.37
N LEU A 88 -0.93 11.71 17.69
CA LEU A 88 -0.89 13.04 18.34
C LEU A 88 -2.26 13.42 18.85
N THR A 89 -3.29 13.15 18.09
CA THR A 89 -4.71 13.34 18.45
C THR A 89 -5.51 12.13 17.98
N ASN A 90 -6.82 12.11 18.16
CA ASN A 90 -7.67 11.06 17.62
C ASN A 90 -7.89 11.17 16.09
N SER A 91 -7.39 12.22 15.45
CA SER A 91 -7.50 12.43 14.00
C SER A 91 -6.17 12.74 13.31
N ILE A 92 -5.07 12.85 14.08
CA ILE A 92 -3.75 13.13 13.53
C ILE A 92 -2.74 12.15 14.11
N ASP A 93 -1.96 11.51 13.26
CA ASP A 93 -0.74 10.82 13.66
C ASP A 93 0.47 11.29 12.84
N VAL A 94 1.66 11.02 13.36
CA VAL A 94 2.94 11.25 12.70
C VAL A 94 3.61 9.92 12.45
N GLU A 95 4.27 9.83 11.31
CA GLU A 95 4.85 8.57 10.85
C GLU A 95 6.30 8.80 10.39
N ALA A 96 7.16 7.83 10.69
CA ALA A 96 8.53 7.76 10.20
C ALA A 96 8.80 6.38 9.63
N SER A 97 9.20 6.29 8.36
CA SER A 97 9.53 5.03 7.68
C SER A 97 10.97 5.03 7.21
N ILE A 98 11.66 3.92 7.39
CA ILE A 98 13.02 3.72 6.91
C ILE A 98 13.22 2.26 6.54
N THR A 99 14.04 1.98 5.53
CA THR A 99 14.52 0.62 5.25
C THR A 99 15.92 0.47 5.86
N PRO A 100 16.07 -0.17 7.03
CA PRO A 100 17.37 -0.26 7.71
C PRO A 100 18.43 -1.01 6.92
N PHE A 101 18.00 -1.99 6.13
CA PHE A 101 18.88 -2.78 5.30
C PHE A 101 18.15 -3.38 4.10
N GLU A 102 18.72 -3.14 2.91
CA GLU A 102 18.26 -3.75 1.67
C GLU A 102 19.43 -4.19 0.79
N THR A 103 19.13 -5.10 -0.15
CA THR A 103 20.06 -5.52 -1.18
C THR A 103 19.42 -5.32 -2.54
N MET A 104 20.16 -4.73 -3.47
CA MET A 104 19.82 -4.66 -4.88
C MET A 104 20.87 -5.43 -5.68
N ARG A 105 20.45 -6.51 -6.32
CA ARG A 105 21.30 -7.34 -7.17
C ARG A 105 20.87 -7.16 -8.62
N THR A 106 21.77 -6.64 -9.43
CA THR A 106 21.54 -6.41 -10.85
C THR A 106 22.42 -7.35 -11.68
N ARG A 107 21.83 -7.93 -12.70
CA ARG A 107 22.51 -8.76 -13.72
C ARG A 107 22.21 -8.20 -15.10
N ASP A 108 23.25 -7.98 -15.88
CA ASP A 108 23.20 -7.56 -17.27
C ASP A 108 24.27 -8.27 -18.12
N ALA A 109 24.48 -7.83 -19.36
CA ALA A 109 25.49 -8.38 -20.26
C ALA A 109 26.93 -8.19 -19.74
N SER A 110 27.19 -7.22 -18.87
CA SER A 110 28.51 -6.92 -18.27
C SER A 110 28.81 -7.80 -17.05
N GLY A 111 27.79 -8.43 -16.46
CA GLY A 111 27.96 -9.32 -15.32
C GLY A 111 26.91 -9.14 -14.23
N VAL A 112 27.33 -9.36 -12.98
CA VAL A 112 26.47 -9.24 -11.79
C VAL A 112 27.07 -8.25 -10.83
N SER A 113 26.27 -7.26 -10.41
CA SER A 113 26.60 -6.33 -9.34
C SER A 113 25.63 -6.48 -8.16
N THR A 114 26.08 -6.12 -6.97
CA THR A 114 25.23 -6.11 -5.77
C THR A 114 25.57 -4.91 -4.91
N ILE A 115 24.56 -4.10 -4.64
CA ILE A 115 24.64 -2.98 -3.71
C ILE A 115 23.84 -3.35 -2.47
N ARG A 116 24.32 -2.92 -1.29
CA ARG A 116 23.66 -3.17 -0.01
C ARG A 116 23.75 -1.93 0.85
N GLY A 117 22.70 -1.62 1.57
CA GLY A 117 22.73 -0.45 2.46
C GLY A 117 21.37 -0.13 3.07
N ILE A 118 21.35 1.06 3.66
CA ILE A 118 20.17 1.68 4.23
C ILE A 118 19.42 2.45 3.14
N GLY A 119 18.08 2.46 3.21
CA GLY A 119 17.20 3.26 2.36
C GLY A 119 16.98 4.69 2.88
N ASP A 120 16.13 5.44 2.19
CA ASP A 120 15.76 6.80 2.58
C ASP A 120 14.79 6.83 3.76
N LEU A 121 14.85 7.92 4.52
CA LEU A 121 13.91 8.20 5.61
C LEU A 121 12.73 9.00 5.05
N TYR A 122 11.51 8.52 5.31
CA TYR A 122 10.27 9.22 5.03
C TYR A 122 9.64 9.71 6.32
N LEU A 123 9.20 10.95 6.33
CA LEU A 123 8.40 11.53 7.40
C LEU A 123 7.03 11.91 6.85
N ARG A 124 5.96 11.55 7.57
CA ARG A 124 4.57 11.78 7.18
C ARG A 124 3.78 12.34 8.33
N VAL A 125 2.73 13.08 7.98
CA VAL A 125 1.65 13.46 8.91
C VAL A 125 0.35 12.97 8.27
N LYS A 126 -0.39 12.13 8.95
CA LYS A 126 -1.73 11.72 8.49
C LYS A 126 -2.78 12.45 9.28
N GLU A 127 -3.70 13.13 8.57
CA GLU A 127 -4.85 13.78 9.14
C GLU A 127 -6.14 13.18 8.57
N ARG A 128 -6.92 12.53 9.41
CA ARG A 128 -8.27 12.10 9.06
C ARG A 128 -9.22 13.29 9.18
N VAL A 129 -9.81 13.68 8.05
CA VAL A 129 -10.66 14.88 7.94
C VAL A 129 -12.15 14.59 8.16
N THR A 130 -12.52 13.33 8.39
CA THR A 130 -13.90 12.88 8.64
C THR A 130 -14.04 12.27 10.03
N ALA A 131 -15.28 12.08 10.49
CA ALA A 131 -15.55 11.32 11.70
C ALA A 131 -15.10 9.85 11.56
N SER A 132 -14.66 9.23 12.68
CA SER A 132 -14.14 7.86 12.67
C SER A 132 -15.18 6.78 12.38
N ASP A 133 -16.45 7.11 12.55
CA ASP A 133 -17.63 6.24 12.31
C ASP A 133 -18.36 6.56 11.00
N ALA A 134 -17.83 7.49 10.19
CA ALA A 134 -18.42 7.84 8.91
C ALA A 134 -18.35 6.66 7.93
N ARG A 135 -19.41 6.47 7.12
CA ARG A 135 -19.46 5.45 6.07
C ARG A 135 -18.45 5.70 4.94
N ALA A 136 -18.09 6.97 4.75
CA ALA A 136 -17.01 7.38 3.88
C ALA A 136 -16.01 8.15 4.72
N GLN A 137 -14.79 7.63 4.83
CA GLN A 137 -13.72 8.24 5.60
C GLN A 137 -12.65 8.77 4.67
N PHE A 138 -12.11 9.94 4.98
CA PHE A 138 -11.06 10.58 4.18
C PHE A 138 -9.91 11.01 5.06
N ALA A 139 -8.68 10.89 4.52
CA ALA A 139 -7.49 11.44 5.14
C ALA A 139 -6.56 12.07 4.10
N LEU A 140 -5.71 13.00 4.56
CA LEU A 140 -4.63 13.61 3.80
C LEU A 140 -3.30 13.28 4.50
N ILE A 141 -2.26 13.01 3.68
CA ILE A 141 -0.98 12.56 4.17
C ILE A 141 0.13 13.27 3.38
N PRO A 142 0.48 14.51 3.73
CA PRO A 142 1.70 15.12 3.24
C PRO A 142 2.92 14.35 3.75
N TYR A 143 3.94 14.24 2.90
CA TYR A 143 5.18 13.57 3.26
C TYR A 143 6.41 14.23 2.65
N ILE A 144 7.56 13.93 3.24
CA ILE A 144 8.87 14.30 2.77
C ILE A 144 9.81 13.08 2.84
N LYS A 145 10.59 12.86 1.79
CA LYS A 145 11.68 11.89 1.72
C LYS A 145 13.02 12.61 1.90
N LEU A 146 13.76 12.22 2.91
CA LEU A 146 15.09 12.74 3.19
C LEU A 146 16.16 11.84 2.55
N PRO A 147 17.20 12.41 1.89
CA PRO A 147 18.20 11.66 1.16
C PRO A 147 19.23 11.00 2.08
N THR A 148 18.78 10.06 2.93
CA THR A 148 19.60 9.35 3.92
C THR A 148 20.13 8.02 3.42
N ALA A 149 19.65 7.56 2.27
CA ALA A 149 20.04 6.27 1.71
C ALA A 149 21.53 6.24 1.31
N LYS A 150 22.08 5.03 1.35
CA LYS A 150 23.40 4.78 0.79
C LYS A 150 23.40 5.09 -0.72
N ALA A 151 24.51 5.64 -1.19
CA ALA A 151 24.72 5.88 -2.62
C ALA A 151 24.50 4.61 -3.45
N GLY A 152 23.65 4.70 -4.49
CA GLY A 152 23.23 3.59 -5.36
C GLY A 152 22.01 2.82 -4.84
N ILE A 153 21.54 3.09 -3.61
CA ILE A 153 20.24 2.65 -3.08
C ILE A 153 19.22 3.77 -3.34
N GLY A 154 19.43 4.96 -2.79
CA GLY A 154 18.59 6.14 -3.06
C GLY A 154 19.17 7.05 -4.13
N ASN A 155 18.34 8.00 -4.60
CA ASN A 155 18.70 8.99 -5.60
C ASN A 155 19.40 10.23 -5.02
N ARG A 156 19.57 10.32 -3.69
CA ARG A 156 20.23 11.43 -2.97
C ARG A 156 19.50 12.77 -3.09
N ALA A 157 18.23 12.75 -3.45
CA ALA A 157 17.41 13.93 -3.59
C ALA A 157 16.40 14.07 -2.45
N LEU A 158 16.07 15.32 -2.13
CA LEU A 158 14.95 15.68 -1.28
C LEU A 158 13.70 15.64 -2.16
N GLU A 159 12.73 14.79 -1.80
CA GLU A 159 11.48 14.63 -2.53
C GLU A 159 10.31 14.66 -1.55
N GLY A 160 9.10 14.81 -2.07
CA GLY A 160 7.92 14.82 -1.23
C GLY A 160 6.65 14.71 -2.03
N GLY A 161 5.52 14.68 -1.35
CA GLY A 161 4.24 14.54 -2.02
C GLY A 161 3.06 14.67 -1.06
N LEU A 162 1.89 14.45 -1.63
CA LEU A 162 0.63 14.45 -0.93
C LEU A 162 -0.17 13.22 -1.33
N VAL A 163 -0.47 12.36 -0.36
CA VAL A 163 -1.38 11.24 -0.52
C VAL A 163 -2.76 11.65 -0.01
N GLY A 164 -3.80 11.44 -0.82
CA GLY A 164 -5.18 11.46 -0.38
C GLY A 164 -5.69 10.03 -0.24
N THR A 165 -6.58 9.77 0.69
CA THR A 165 -7.26 8.47 0.76
C THR A 165 -8.72 8.62 1.09
N GLY A 166 -9.56 7.78 0.46
CA GLY A 166 -10.98 7.64 0.73
C GLY A 166 -11.35 6.19 0.93
N VAL A 167 -11.96 5.86 2.06
CA VAL A 167 -12.43 4.51 2.41
C VAL A 167 -13.95 4.52 2.45
N PHE A 168 -14.58 3.64 1.67
CA PHE A 168 -16.03 3.56 1.51
C PHE A 168 -16.54 2.19 1.94
N THR A 169 -17.42 2.16 2.93
CA THR A 169 -18.13 0.94 3.31
C THR A 169 -19.21 0.63 2.28
N LEU A 170 -19.08 -0.51 1.61
CA LEU A 170 -19.99 -0.99 0.58
C LEU A 170 -21.00 -2.01 1.16
N PRO A 171 -22.11 -2.32 0.43
CA PRO A 171 -22.99 -3.42 0.78
C PRO A 171 -22.26 -4.75 0.91
N ALA A 172 -22.86 -5.70 1.65
CA ALA A 172 -22.35 -7.06 1.88
C ALA A 172 -21.00 -7.14 2.62
N GLY A 173 -20.57 -6.06 3.28
CA GLY A 173 -19.35 -6.05 4.10
C GLY A 173 -18.07 -5.70 3.37
N PHE A 174 -18.13 -5.43 2.07
CA PHE A 174 -16.97 -4.96 1.31
C PHE A 174 -16.55 -3.56 1.72
N SER A 175 -15.25 -3.28 1.59
CA SER A 175 -14.69 -1.94 1.69
C SER A 175 -13.92 -1.59 0.44
N LEU A 176 -14.16 -0.39 -0.10
CA LEU A 176 -13.41 0.17 -1.23
C LEU A 176 -12.52 1.28 -0.72
N THR A 177 -11.21 1.18 -0.99
CA THR A 177 -10.24 2.24 -0.71
C THR A 177 -9.72 2.81 -2.02
N LEU A 178 -9.73 4.13 -2.13
CA LEU A 178 -9.16 4.89 -3.26
C LEU A 178 -8.05 5.78 -2.71
N THR A 179 -6.85 5.67 -3.28
CA THR A 179 -5.68 6.42 -2.83
C THR A 179 -5.02 7.12 -4.01
N PRO A 180 -5.44 8.36 -4.35
CA PRO A 180 -4.67 9.23 -5.25
C PRO A 180 -3.47 9.84 -4.52
N GLU A 181 -2.36 10.02 -5.26
CA GLU A 181 -1.13 10.61 -4.76
C GLU A 181 -0.48 11.47 -5.84
N ILE A 182 0.13 12.56 -5.44
CA ILE A 182 0.97 13.42 -6.29
C ILE A 182 2.31 13.61 -5.61
N ASP A 183 3.38 13.39 -6.35
CA ASP A 183 4.76 13.48 -5.89
C ASP A 183 5.52 14.55 -6.67
N ASP A 184 6.48 15.16 -5.99
CA ASP A 184 7.52 16.05 -6.54
C ASP A 184 8.85 15.31 -6.45
N LEU A 185 9.33 14.81 -7.59
CA LEU A 185 10.50 13.94 -7.70
C LEU A 185 11.64 14.65 -8.43
N GLU A 186 12.88 14.38 -8.04
CA GLU A 186 14.09 14.85 -8.74
C GLU A 186 14.14 14.26 -10.16
N ASN A 187 14.48 15.10 -11.15
CA ASN A 187 14.70 14.65 -12.53
C ASN A 187 15.88 13.68 -12.62
N ALA A 188 15.82 12.71 -13.51
CA ALA A 188 16.93 11.80 -13.78
C ALA A 188 18.21 12.54 -14.21
N ALA A 189 18.09 13.73 -14.81
CA ALA A 189 19.20 14.59 -15.19
C ALA A 189 19.76 15.42 -14.03
N LEU A 190 19.16 15.39 -12.83
CA LEU A 190 19.53 16.19 -11.64
C LEU A 190 19.46 17.71 -11.89
N ASP A 191 18.55 18.17 -12.72
CA ASP A 191 18.41 19.55 -13.16
C ASP A 191 17.09 20.21 -12.77
N GLY A 192 16.37 19.61 -11.82
CA GLY A 192 15.08 20.07 -11.31
C GLY A 192 14.16 18.94 -10.92
N HIS A 193 12.88 19.23 -10.82
CA HIS A 193 11.86 18.29 -10.34
C HIS A 193 10.76 18.11 -11.37
N HIS A 194 10.06 16.98 -11.28
CA HIS A 194 8.89 16.65 -12.08
C HIS A 194 7.81 16.01 -11.22
N ALA A 195 6.58 16.03 -11.74
CA ALA A 195 5.45 15.40 -11.06
C ALA A 195 5.38 13.89 -11.37
N GLN A 196 4.99 13.10 -10.37
CA GLN A 196 4.45 11.75 -10.53
C GLN A 196 3.02 11.73 -10.01
N LEU A 197 2.13 11.04 -10.71
CA LEU A 197 0.77 10.75 -10.25
C LEU A 197 0.66 9.27 -9.94
N VAL A 198 0.19 8.93 -8.73
CA VAL A 198 -0.04 7.57 -8.31
C VAL A 198 -1.52 7.38 -7.98
N GLY A 199 -2.03 6.19 -8.23
CA GLY A 199 -3.39 5.80 -7.86
C GLY A 199 -3.46 4.35 -7.45
N ALA A 200 -4.15 4.07 -6.36
CA ALA A 200 -4.50 2.72 -5.94
C ALA A 200 -6.00 2.61 -5.70
N MET A 201 -6.58 1.48 -6.12
CA MET A 201 -7.96 1.11 -5.87
C MET A 201 -8.00 -0.30 -5.28
N ASN A 202 -8.28 -0.39 -3.99
CA ASN A 202 -8.32 -1.65 -3.25
C ASN A 202 -9.76 -2.01 -2.85
N LEU A 203 -10.16 -3.23 -3.17
CA LEU A 203 -11.39 -3.84 -2.68
C LEU A 203 -11.01 -4.89 -1.63
N SER A 204 -11.54 -4.77 -0.42
CA SER A 204 -11.30 -5.71 0.66
C SER A 204 -12.59 -6.33 1.20
N ASP A 205 -12.48 -7.56 1.69
CA ASP A 205 -13.55 -8.31 2.33
C ASP A 205 -13.04 -9.05 3.58
N ALA A 206 -13.75 -8.87 4.69
CA ALA A 206 -13.49 -9.58 5.94
C ALA A 206 -14.19 -10.96 5.89
N ILE A 207 -13.51 -11.96 5.30
CA ILE A 207 -14.05 -13.33 5.16
C ILE A 207 -14.22 -14.06 6.51
N SER A 208 -13.66 -13.52 7.58
CA SER A 208 -13.91 -13.93 8.97
C SER A 208 -13.60 -12.77 9.93
N SER A 209 -13.89 -12.95 11.22
CA SER A 209 -13.53 -11.96 12.26
C SER A 209 -12.02 -11.71 12.41
N LYS A 210 -11.17 -12.49 11.76
CA LYS A 210 -9.69 -12.40 11.87
C LYS A 210 -8.98 -12.33 10.52
N VAL A 211 -9.67 -12.59 9.41
CA VAL A 211 -9.03 -12.67 8.09
C VAL A 211 -9.72 -11.72 7.13
N THR A 212 -8.93 -10.84 6.54
CA THR A 212 -9.33 -9.95 5.46
C THR A 212 -8.55 -10.29 4.20
N VAL A 213 -9.22 -10.33 3.06
CA VAL A 213 -8.62 -10.49 1.74
C VAL A 213 -8.70 -9.17 0.98
N ASN A 214 -7.71 -8.92 0.13
CA ASN A 214 -7.57 -7.69 -0.64
C ASN A 214 -7.31 -8.01 -2.10
N ALA A 215 -7.94 -7.23 -3.00
CA ALA A 215 -7.64 -7.19 -4.43
C ALA A 215 -7.47 -5.72 -4.83
N GLU A 216 -6.38 -5.39 -5.49
CA GLU A 216 -6.01 -4.01 -5.77
C GLU A 216 -5.58 -3.82 -7.21
N LEU A 217 -5.90 -2.67 -7.76
CA LEU A 217 -5.32 -2.13 -9.00
C LEU A 217 -4.48 -0.92 -8.63
N TRP A 218 -3.25 -0.87 -9.14
CA TRP A 218 -2.33 0.23 -8.89
C TRP A 218 -1.75 0.77 -10.18
N THR A 219 -1.47 2.07 -10.19
CA THR A 219 -0.81 2.77 -11.30
C THR A 219 0.11 3.86 -10.79
N ALA A 220 1.23 4.10 -11.49
CA ALA A 220 2.05 5.29 -11.36
C ALA A 220 2.40 5.86 -12.73
N GLN A 221 2.33 7.19 -12.85
CA GLN A 221 2.63 7.95 -14.07
C GLN A 221 3.72 8.95 -13.71
N ASN A 222 4.98 8.61 -13.98
CA ASN A 222 6.14 9.46 -13.74
C ASN A 222 6.41 10.28 -14.99
N TYR A 223 6.41 11.62 -14.87
CA TYR A 223 6.52 12.57 -15.99
C TYR A 223 7.93 13.18 -16.08
N ASP A 224 8.97 12.37 -15.87
CA ASP A 224 10.35 12.84 -16.02
C ASP A 224 10.58 13.44 -17.41
N PRO A 225 11.25 14.62 -17.52
CA PRO A 225 11.57 15.23 -18.81
C PRO A 225 12.40 14.35 -19.76
N SER A 226 13.17 13.40 -19.24
CA SER A 226 13.92 12.43 -20.03
C SER A 226 13.05 11.33 -20.64
N GLY A 227 11.84 11.14 -20.14
CA GLY A 227 10.86 10.17 -20.64
C GLY A 227 9.82 9.77 -19.60
N THR A 228 8.57 9.73 -20.02
CA THR A 228 7.46 9.30 -19.16
C THR A 228 7.48 7.79 -18.93
N VAL A 229 7.52 7.37 -17.66
CA VAL A 229 7.37 5.97 -17.26
C VAL A 229 5.96 5.74 -16.74
N ARG A 230 5.28 4.71 -17.26
CA ARG A 230 3.95 4.29 -16.82
C ARG A 230 4.01 2.90 -16.24
N GLN A 231 3.44 2.75 -15.05
CA GLN A 231 3.43 1.49 -14.32
C GLN A 231 1.99 1.10 -13.96
N TYR A 232 1.70 -0.19 -14.02
CA TYR A 232 0.40 -0.75 -13.67
C TYR A 232 0.61 -2.12 -13.03
N SER A 233 -0.08 -2.40 -11.94
CA SER A 233 -0.10 -3.73 -11.33
C SER A 233 -1.50 -4.16 -10.91
N ILE A 234 -1.68 -5.47 -10.82
CA ILE A 234 -2.76 -6.10 -10.07
C ILE A 234 -2.16 -6.77 -8.85
N ASP A 235 -2.75 -6.49 -7.70
CA ASP A 235 -2.17 -6.85 -6.42
C ASP A 235 -3.21 -7.64 -5.61
N THR A 236 -2.72 -8.58 -4.81
CA THR A 236 -3.58 -9.36 -3.90
C THR A 236 -2.86 -9.57 -2.57
N ALA A 237 -3.63 -9.57 -1.49
CA ALA A 237 -3.08 -9.79 -0.17
C ALA A 237 -4.09 -10.38 0.80
N VAL A 238 -3.58 -10.99 1.86
CA VAL A 238 -4.33 -11.47 3.00
C VAL A 238 -3.77 -10.86 4.28
N ALA A 239 -4.64 -10.40 5.16
CA ALA A 239 -4.32 -9.94 6.50
C ALA A 239 -4.96 -10.86 7.54
N TYR A 240 -4.22 -11.19 8.59
CA TYR A 240 -4.64 -12.00 9.74
C TYR A 240 -4.44 -11.25 11.04
N GLY A 241 -5.54 -10.94 11.73
CA GLY A 241 -5.57 -10.26 13.03
C GLY A 241 -5.81 -11.25 14.17
N PRO A 242 -4.77 -11.85 14.79
CA PRO A 242 -4.94 -12.77 15.93
C PRO A 242 -5.52 -12.08 17.17
N SER A 243 -5.26 -10.77 17.32
CA SER A 243 -5.75 -9.94 18.43
C SER A 243 -6.03 -8.50 17.96
N PRO A 244 -6.74 -7.67 18.75
CA PRO A 244 -7.05 -6.29 18.37
C PRO A 244 -5.83 -5.39 18.11
N ASN A 245 -4.65 -5.77 18.60
CA ASN A 245 -3.44 -4.95 18.51
C ASN A 245 -2.35 -5.55 17.61
N VAL A 246 -2.62 -6.68 16.94
CA VAL A 246 -1.62 -7.38 16.10
C VAL A 246 -2.25 -7.80 14.79
N GLN A 247 -1.53 -7.55 13.70
CA GLN A 247 -1.83 -8.05 12.35
C GLN A 247 -0.58 -8.70 11.76
N PHE A 248 -0.77 -9.79 11.06
CA PHE A 248 0.19 -10.36 10.11
C PHE A 248 -0.40 -10.28 8.71
N ASP A 249 0.43 -10.15 7.72
CA ASP A 249 -0.04 -10.09 6.34
C ASP A 249 0.96 -10.69 5.36
N ALA A 250 0.46 -11.05 4.18
CA ALA A 250 1.25 -11.48 3.05
C ALA A 250 0.56 -11.04 1.76
N GLY A 251 1.34 -10.74 0.73
CA GLY A 251 0.78 -10.34 -0.55
C GLY A 251 1.73 -10.51 -1.72
N ALA A 252 1.15 -10.34 -2.90
CA ALA A 252 1.83 -10.39 -4.19
C ALA A 252 1.31 -9.27 -5.08
N ASN A 253 2.22 -8.57 -5.77
CA ASN A 253 1.94 -7.56 -6.77
C ASN A 253 2.50 -8.06 -8.10
N LEU A 254 1.68 -8.02 -9.15
CA LEU A 254 2.03 -8.50 -10.49
C LEU A 254 1.99 -7.34 -11.48
N GLY A 255 3.13 -7.02 -12.08
CA GLY A 255 3.25 -5.99 -13.10
C GLY A 255 2.50 -6.35 -14.38
N LEU A 256 1.81 -5.36 -14.94
CA LEU A 256 0.99 -5.53 -16.16
C LEU A 256 1.68 -4.98 -17.42
N ASN A 257 2.84 -4.34 -17.27
CA ASN A 257 3.63 -3.82 -18.40
C ASN A 257 5.15 -3.86 -18.09
N HIS A 258 5.97 -3.64 -19.10
CA HIS A 258 7.44 -3.70 -18.97
C HIS A 258 8.05 -2.65 -18.05
N GLY A 259 7.39 -1.51 -17.84
CA GLY A 259 7.87 -0.46 -16.92
C GLY A 259 7.59 -0.77 -15.44
N THR A 260 6.82 -1.81 -15.15
CA THR A 260 6.46 -2.23 -13.80
C THR A 260 7.30 -3.45 -13.39
N PRO A 261 7.75 -3.55 -12.11
CA PRO A 261 8.31 -4.79 -11.60
C PRO A 261 7.40 -5.98 -11.91
N GLY A 262 7.96 -7.05 -12.51
CA GLY A 262 7.17 -8.19 -12.94
C GLY A 262 6.47 -8.90 -11.79
N VAL A 263 7.13 -8.96 -10.63
CA VAL A 263 6.57 -9.53 -9.40
C VAL A 263 7.18 -8.88 -8.16
N GLN A 264 6.35 -8.66 -7.14
CA GLN A 264 6.77 -8.34 -5.79
C GLN A 264 6.04 -9.28 -4.83
N LEU A 265 6.77 -9.88 -3.88
CA LEU A 265 6.25 -10.75 -2.83
C LEU A 265 6.67 -10.20 -1.49
N TYR A 266 5.75 -10.18 -0.53
CA TYR A 266 6.05 -9.69 0.81
C TYR A 266 5.27 -10.44 1.89
N ILE A 267 5.85 -10.46 3.06
CA ILE A 267 5.19 -10.81 4.32
C ILE A 267 5.48 -9.70 5.33
N GLY A 268 4.53 -9.41 6.17
CA GLY A 268 4.66 -8.31 7.12
C GLY A 268 3.86 -8.50 8.39
N ALA A 269 4.03 -7.53 9.28
CA ALA A 269 3.34 -7.48 10.54
C ALA A 269 3.08 -6.03 10.97
N ALA A 270 2.05 -5.86 11.79
CA ALA A 270 1.77 -4.62 12.48
C ALA A 270 1.44 -4.88 13.96
N ARG A 271 1.85 -3.97 14.84
CA ARG A 271 1.54 -4.01 16.26
C ARG A 271 1.31 -2.61 16.82
N ARG A 272 0.24 -2.45 17.58
CA ARG A 272 -0.06 -1.26 18.37
C ARG A 272 0.26 -1.53 19.85
N PHE A 273 0.82 -0.50 20.52
CA PHE A 273 1.27 -0.52 21.92
C PHE A 273 0.50 0.49 22.76
#